data_d3d2661a4bf1b4d2877e1ccf744410e4
#
_entry.id   d3d2661a4bf1b4d2877e1ccf744410e4
#
_cell.length_a   1.000
_cell.length_b   1.000
_cell.length_c   1.000
_cell.angle_alpha   90.00
_cell.angle_beta   90.00
_cell.angle_gamma   90.00
#
_symmetry.space_group_name_H-M   'P 1'
#
loop_
_entity.id
_entity.type
_entity.pdbx_description
1 polymer ?
#
loop_
_entity_poly.entity_id
_entity_poly.type
_entity_poly.pdbx_seq_one_letter_code
_entity_poly.pdbx_strand_id
1 'polypeptide(L)'
;IMAEQDLRENPFRDEIYTYLLDHGYCAGERSDYDYAHALDTGKLFAFLEATQPEELNKLKATYGDRYQSRYIDLLCQKIDNRGLLTALNEWVEDYASGTKFQIAYFKSSIKSMSEGLALYEKNIFSIRREFTFEQKKDPYRVDLAIFLNGIPIVMIELKKQTAGQKASFEGTKQFRMTRN
;
A
#
# COMPACT_ATOMS: atom_id res chain seq x y z
N ILE A 1 0.88 -2.23 -36.72
CA ILE A 1 -0.12 -1.16 -36.44
C ILE A 1 -0.55 -1.13 -34.96
N MET A 2 -0.02 -2.00 -34.09
CA MET A 2 -0.27 -1.96 -32.64
C MET A 2 0.74 -1.14 -31.82
N ALA A 3 1.80 -0.63 -32.44
CA ALA A 3 2.89 0.03 -31.70
C ALA A 3 2.68 1.52 -31.40
N GLU A 4 1.77 2.21 -32.07
CA GLU A 4 1.64 3.67 -31.97
C GLU A 4 0.64 4.13 -30.86
N GLN A 5 -0.24 3.24 -30.41
CA GLN A 5 -1.21 3.54 -29.36
C GLN A 5 -0.61 3.43 -27.93
N ASP A 6 0.42 2.62 -27.77
CA ASP A 6 1.08 2.33 -26.48
C ASP A 6 2.10 3.40 -26.06
N LEU A 7 2.60 4.18 -27.03
CA LEU A 7 3.71 5.12 -26.83
C LEU A 7 3.36 6.43 -26.10
N ARG A 8 2.09 6.76 -25.86
CA ARG A 8 1.68 8.05 -25.29
C ARG A 8 1.26 8.00 -23.81
N GLU A 9 0.83 6.85 -23.29
CA GLU A 9 0.49 6.68 -21.86
C GLU A 9 1.73 6.27 -21.07
N ASN A 10 2.57 5.41 -21.62
CA ASN A 10 3.77 4.89 -20.99
C ASN A 10 4.80 5.96 -20.56
N PRO A 11 5.12 6.99 -21.37
CA PRO A 11 6.07 8.02 -20.95
C PRO A 11 5.60 8.81 -19.73
N PHE A 12 4.32 9.18 -19.67
CA PHE A 12 3.79 9.96 -18.54
C PHE A 12 3.72 9.12 -17.25
N ARG A 13 3.32 7.85 -17.35
CA ARG A 13 3.39 6.90 -16.25
C ARG A 13 4.82 6.76 -15.72
N ASP A 14 5.77 6.59 -16.63
CA ASP A 14 7.17 6.39 -16.28
C ASP A 14 7.82 7.66 -15.71
N GLU A 15 7.38 8.84 -16.15
CA GLU A 15 7.76 10.13 -15.55
C GLU A 15 7.29 10.24 -14.11
N ILE A 16 6.01 9.95 -13.82
CA ILE A 16 5.47 9.94 -12.44
C ILE A 16 6.23 8.93 -11.58
N TYR A 17 6.45 7.73 -12.10
CA TYR A 17 7.16 6.68 -11.38
C TYR A 17 8.58 7.11 -11.02
N THR A 18 9.35 7.62 -11.98
CA THR A 18 10.73 8.10 -11.76
C THR A 18 10.75 9.27 -10.78
N TYR A 19 9.83 10.23 -10.96
CA TYR A 19 9.72 11.37 -10.04
C TYR A 19 9.52 10.92 -8.59
N LEU A 20 8.62 9.96 -8.34
CA LEU A 20 8.37 9.47 -6.98
C LEU A 20 9.57 8.71 -6.41
N LEU A 21 10.29 7.91 -7.22
CA LEU A 21 11.54 7.28 -6.78
C LEU A 21 12.59 8.30 -6.37
N ASP A 22 12.74 9.39 -7.12
CA ASP A 22 13.69 10.47 -6.82
C ASP A 22 13.26 11.29 -5.57
N HIS A 23 12.00 11.15 -5.13
CA HIS A 23 11.44 11.84 -3.97
C HIS A 23 11.16 10.93 -2.76
N GLY A 24 11.92 9.86 -2.61
CA GLY A 24 11.94 9.04 -1.41
C GLY A 24 10.99 7.84 -1.42
N TYR A 25 10.34 7.55 -2.54
CA TYR A 25 9.61 6.30 -2.72
C TYR A 25 10.57 5.19 -3.14
N CYS A 26 10.32 3.95 -2.74
CA CYS A 26 11.05 2.80 -3.23
C CYS A 26 10.23 2.00 -4.24
N ALA A 27 10.91 1.25 -5.11
CA ALA A 27 10.24 0.32 -6.01
C ALA A 27 9.63 -0.85 -5.22
N GLY A 28 8.43 -1.26 -5.59
CA GLY A 28 7.80 -2.46 -5.03
C GLY A 28 8.27 -3.73 -5.74
N GLU A 29 8.65 -4.75 -4.99
CA GLU A 29 9.06 -6.06 -5.50
C GLU A 29 7.84 -6.99 -5.69
N ARG A 30 7.82 -7.74 -6.81
CA ARG A 30 6.73 -8.68 -7.08
C ARG A 30 6.71 -9.86 -6.12
N SER A 31 7.89 -10.30 -5.68
CA SER A 31 8.08 -11.44 -4.77
C SER A 31 7.45 -11.23 -3.40
N ASP A 32 7.34 -9.98 -2.97
CA ASP A 32 6.92 -9.63 -1.61
C ASP A 32 5.41 -9.36 -1.51
N TYR A 33 4.69 -9.45 -2.64
CA TYR A 33 3.28 -9.16 -2.67
C TYR A 33 2.41 -10.40 -2.43
N ASP A 34 1.63 -10.34 -1.37
CA ASP A 34 0.60 -11.32 -1.05
C ASP A 34 -0.72 -10.94 -1.74
N TYR A 35 -1.04 -11.66 -2.81
CA TYR A 35 -2.25 -11.44 -3.59
C TYR A 35 -3.55 -11.79 -2.84
N ALA A 36 -3.49 -12.69 -1.86
CA ALA A 36 -4.66 -13.09 -1.10
C ALA A 36 -5.15 -11.96 -0.17
N HIS A 37 -4.21 -11.17 0.34
CA HIS A 37 -4.49 -10.10 1.29
C HIS A 37 -4.25 -8.69 0.73
N ALA A 38 -3.81 -8.60 -0.52
CA ALA A 38 -3.46 -7.35 -1.20
C ALA A 38 -2.38 -6.52 -0.46
N LEU A 39 -1.35 -7.18 0.08
CA LEU A 39 -0.30 -6.57 0.90
C LEU A 39 1.10 -6.83 0.31
N ASP A 40 2.00 -5.85 0.41
CA ASP A 40 3.44 -6.06 0.28
C ASP A 40 3.99 -6.44 1.65
N THR A 41 4.07 -7.74 1.92
CA THR A 41 4.42 -8.29 3.24
C THR A 41 5.85 -8.01 3.61
N GLY A 42 6.77 -7.94 2.64
CA GLY A 42 8.16 -7.60 2.89
C GLY A 42 8.30 -6.21 3.53
N LYS A 43 7.65 -5.19 2.94
CA LYS A 43 7.68 -3.82 3.48
C LYS A 43 6.89 -3.67 4.76
N LEU A 44 5.78 -4.41 4.90
CA LEU A 44 4.99 -4.42 6.12
C LEU A 44 5.83 -4.88 7.32
N PHE A 45 6.47 -6.02 7.21
CA PHE A 45 7.28 -6.55 8.32
C PHE A 45 8.59 -5.78 8.51
N ALA A 46 9.21 -5.26 7.46
CA ALA A 46 10.37 -4.36 7.59
C ALA A 46 10.03 -3.10 8.39
N PHE A 47 8.87 -2.49 8.15
CA PHE A 47 8.40 -1.36 8.93
C PHE A 47 8.14 -1.72 10.41
N LEU A 48 7.48 -2.85 10.68
CA LEU A 48 7.21 -3.30 12.05
C LEU A 48 8.52 -3.61 12.80
N GLU A 49 9.48 -4.25 12.16
CA GLU A 49 10.78 -4.54 12.75
C GLU A 49 11.57 -3.26 13.06
N ALA A 50 11.49 -2.26 12.19
CA ALA A 50 12.19 -0.99 12.39
C ALA A 50 11.57 -0.09 13.46
N THR A 51 10.26 -0.24 13.74
CA THR A 51 9.51 0.68 14.61
C THR A 51 8.99 0.05 15.89
N GLN A 52 8.71 -1.24 15.90
CA GLN A 52 8.02 -1.95 17.01
C GLN A 52 8.60 -3.35 17.24
N PRO A 53 9.94 -3.50 17.35
CA PRO A 53 10.57 -4.82 17.46
C PRO A 53 10.16 -5.58 18.72
N GLU A 54 9.90 -4.90 19.82
CA GLU A 54 9.48 -5.54 21.08
C GLU A 54 8.11 -6.20 20.96
N GLU A 55 7.15 -5.49 20.38
CA GLU A 55 5.81 -6.04 20.13
C GLU A 55 5.87 -7.21 19.16
N LEU A 56 6.69 -7.08 18.11
CA LEU A 56 6.88 -8.15 17.13
C LEU A 56 7.51 -9.40 17.76
N ASN A 57 8.46 -9.23 18.70
CA ASN A 57 9.08 -10.33 19.43
C ASN A 57 8.08 -11.04 20.36
N LYS A 58 7.18 -10.31 21.05
CA LYS A 58 6.10 -10.90 21.85
C LYS A 58 5.15 -11.73 20.96
N LEU A 59 4.79 -11.20 19.79
CA LEU A 59 3.95 -11.91 18.84
C LEU A 59 4.63 -13.19 18.34
N LYS A 60 5.94 -13.11 17.98
CA LYS A 60 6.76 -14.26 17.60
C LYS A 60 6.83 -15.31 18.71
N ALA A 61 7.03 -14.89 19.96
CA ALA A 61 7.06 -15.80 21.11
C ALA A 61 5.74 -16.54 21.31
N THR A 62 4.61 -15.90 21.02
CA THR A 62 3.28 -16.49 21.19
C THR A 62 2.91 -17.44 20.06
N TYR A 63 3.22 -17.11 18.81
CA TYR A 63 2.72 -17.84 17.64
C TYR A 63 3.78 -18.61 16.84
N GLY A 64 5.07 -18.46 17.20
CA GLY A 64 6.17 -19.09 16.48
C GLY A 64 6.16 -18.71 15.00
N ASP A 65 6.33 -19.67 14.12
CA ASP A 65 6.39 -19.46 12.66
C ASP A 65 5.09 -18.88 12.05
N ARG A 66 3.97 -18.91 12.80
CA ARG A 66 2.68 -18.39 12.34
C ARG A 66 2.44 -16.92 12.69
N TYR A 67 3.41 -16.22 13.28
CA TYR A 67 3.22 -14.84 13.71
C TYR A 67 2.87 -13.88 12.57
N GLN A 68 3.44 -14.08 11.39
CA GLN A 68 3.16 -13.24 10.21
C GLN A 68 1.73 -13.42 9.72
N SER A 69 1.29 -14.67 9.50
CA SER A 69 -0.09 -14.93 9.09
C SER A 69 -1.09 -14.41 10.12
N ARG A 70 -0.79 -14.61 11.41
CA ARG A 70 -1.64 -14.07 12.49
C ARG A 70 -1.77 -12.55 12.42
N TYR A 71 -0.66 -11.83 12.24
CA TYR A 71 -0.68 -10.37 12.14
C TYR A 71 -1.45 -9.89 10.90
N ILE A 72 -1.25 -10.54 9.76
CA ILE A 72 -1.96 -10.22 8.51
C ILE A 72 -3.48 -10.39 8.71
N ASP A 73 -3.92 -11.50 9.32
CA ASP A 73 -5.33 -11.73 9.62
C ASP A 73 -5.94 -10.62 10.49
N LEU A 74 -5.23 -10.21 11.54
CA LEU A 74 -5.66 -9.12 12.42
C LEU A 74 -5.77 -7.78 11.68
N LEU A 75 -4.78 -7.47 10.86
CA LEU A 75 -4.75 -6.26 10.05
C LEU A 75 -5.91 -6.23 9.04
N CYS A 76 -6.10 -7.34 8.31
CA CYS A 76 -7.20 -7.47 7.34
C CYS A 76 -8.56 -7.36 8.03
N GLN A 77 -8.78 -8.04 9.16
CA GLN A 77 -10.01 -7.91 9.95
C GLN A 77 -10.24 -6.47 10.43
N LYS A 78 -9.19 -5.76 10.84
CA LYS A 78 -9.31 -4.35 11.25
C LYS A 78 -9.74 -3.47 10.08
N ILE A 79 -9.12 -3.67 8.90
CA ILE A 79 -9.44 -2.92 7.68
C ILE A 79 -10.87 -3.23 7.21
N ASP A 80 -11.27 -4.50 7.21
CA ASP A 80 -12.60 -4.92 6.76
C ASP A 80 -13.71 -4.38 7.66
N ASN A 81 -13.50 -4.42 8.98
CA ASN A 81 -14.50 -4.02 9.96
C ASN A 81 -14.58 -2.50 10.18
N ARG A 82 -13.46 -1.77 10.08
CA ARG A 82 -13.34 -0.37 10.48
C ARG A 82 -12.93 0.56 9.34
N GLY A 83 -12.53 0.00 8.21
CA GLY A 83 -11.99 0.74 7.08
C GLY A 83 -10.51 1.10 7.23
N LEU A 84 -9.85 1.33 6.09
CA LEU A 84 -8.42 1.61 6.03
C LEU A 84 -8.01 2.86 6.83
N LEU A 85 -8.75 3.96 6.72
CA LEU A 85 -8.42 5.20 7.44
C LEU A 85 -8.45 5.01 8.96
N THR A 86 -9.39 4.23 9.46
CA THR A 86 -9.46 3.90 10.90
C THR A 86 -8.27 3.02 11.29
N ALA A 87 -7.95 2.01 10.48
CA ALA A 87 -6.81 1.13 10.75
C ALA A 87 -5.48 1.90 10.77
N LEU A 88 -5.30 2.92 9.92
CA LEU A 88 -4.12 3.79 9.91
C LEU A 88 -3.97 4.65 11.18
N ASN A 89 -5.06 4.97 11.86
CA ASN A 89 -5.08 5.85 13.03
C ASN A 89 -5.23 5.11 14.37
N GLU A 90 -5.63 3.85 14.35
CA GLU A 90 -5.86 3.04 15.54
C GLU A 90 -4.87 1.86 15.61
N TRP A 91 -4.69 1.32 16.81
CA TRP A 91 -3.86 0.14 17.03
C TRP A 91 -4.48 -1.12 16.41
N VAL A 92 -3.64 -1.98 15.81
CA VAL A 92 -3.95 -3.37 15.52
C VAL A 92 -3.55 -4.19 16.74
N GLU A 93 -4.52 -4.76 17.45
CA GLU A 93 -4.31 -5.40 18.73
C GLU A 93 -4.49 -6.91 18.65
N ASP A 94 -3.62 -7.65 19.32
CA ASP A 94 -3.79 -9.08 19.59
C ASP A 94 -3.84 -9.32 21.11
N TYR A 95 -5.02 -9.62 21.62
CA TYR A 95 -5.23 -9.82 23.05
C TYR A 95 -4.53 -11.07 23.60
N ALA A 96 -4.34 -12.10 22.79
CA ALA A 96 -3.72 -13.34 23.22
C ALA A 96 -2.21 -13.19 23.48
N SER A 97 -1.51 -12.39 22.67
CA SER A 97 -0.10 -12.06 22.89
C SER A 97 0.10 -10.77 23.71
N GLY A 98 -0.98 -10.02 23.96
CA GLY A 98 -0.93 -8.72 24.63
C GLY A 98 -0.19 -7.65 23.80
N THR A 99 -0.19 -7.80 22.47
CA THR A 99 0.52 -6.88 21.57
C THR A 99 -0.41 -5.88 20.91
N LYS A 100 0.16 -4.71 20.57
CA LYS A 100 -0.51 -3.66 19.82
C LYS A 100 0.45 -3.00 18.85
N PHE A 101 0.01 -2.79 17.60
CA PHE A 101 0.83 -2.27 16.53
C PHE A 101 0.21 -1.05 15.88
N GLN A 102 1.02 -0.04 15.60
CA GLN A 102 0.67 0.99 14.63
C GLN A 102 1.15 0.60 13.24
N ILE A 103 0.32 0.83 12.24
CA ILE A 103 0.63 0.50 10.85
C ILE A 103 1.19 1.69 10.05
N ALA A 104 1.14 2.89 10.63
CA ALA A 104 1.77 4.09 10.10
C ALA A 104 1.98 5.12 11.22
N TYR A 105 2.97 5.99 11.06
CA TYR A 105 3.19 7.15 11.92
C TYR A 105 2.96 8.43 11.13
N PHE A 106 2.16 9.34 11.70
CA PHE A 106 1.85 10.62 11.07
C PHE A 106 2.70 11.73 11.69
N LYS A 107 3.04 12.72 10.87
CA LYS A 107 3.79 13.88 11.33
C LYS A 107 2.95 14.65 12.34
N SER A 108 3.45 14.75 13.59
CA SER A 108 2.80 15.56 14.61
C SER A 108 2.82 17.02 14.23
N SER A 109 1.72 17.72 14.44
CA SER A 109 1.65 19.19 14.33
C SER A 109 2.44 19.91 15.44
N ILE A 110 2.81 19.19 16.50
CA ILE A 110 3.59 19.72 17.63
C ILE A 110 5.07 19.54 17.32
N LYS A 111 5.77 20.63 17.03
CA LYS A 111 7.19 20.67 16.64
C LYS A 111 8.19 20.13 17.69
N SER A 112 7.75 19.81 18.90
CA SER A 112 8.63 19.44 20.03
C SER A 112 8.83 17.93 20.24
N MET A 113 8.27 17.05 19.40
CA MET A 113 8.41 15.60 19.57
C MET A 113 9.41 15.02 18.54
N SER A 114 10.68 15.05 18.88
CA SER A 114 11.77 14.46 18.08
C SER A 114 11.56 12.95 17.82
N GLU A 115 11.04 12.22 18.80
CA GLU A 115 10.72 10.79 18.66
C GLU A 115 9.61 10.53 17.63
N GLY A 116 8.56 11.35 17.63
CA GLY A 116 7.47 11.23 16.67
C GLY A 116 7.91 11.49 15.23
N LEU A 117 8.86 12.43 15.04
CA LEU A 117 9.47 12.68 13.73
C LEU A 117 10.32 11.50 13.27
N ALA A 118 11.15 10.94 14.16
CA ALA A 118 11.99 9.80 13.85
C ALA A 118 11.17 8.56 13.46
N LEU A 119 10.02 8.32 14.09
CA LEU A 119 9.10 7.26 13.72
C LEU A 119 8.37 7.54 12.39
N TYR A 120 7.97 8.79 12.14
CA TYR A 120 7.39 9.19 10.87
C TYR A 120 8.34 8.94 9.69
N GLU A 121 9.63 9.25 9.86
CA GLU A 121 10.66 9.05 8.83
C GLU A 121 10.93 7.57 8.52
N LYS A 122 10.48 6.65 9.38
CA LYS A 122 10.57 5.20 9.14
C LYS A 122 9.42 4.64 8.31
N ASN A 123 8.41 5.45 7.97
CA ASN A 123 7.40 5.01 7.02
C ASN A 123 8.03 4.69 5.66
N ILE A 124 7.61 3.57 5.08
CA ILE A 124 8.08 3.10 3.79
C ILE A 124 7.00 3.40 2.74
N PHE A 125 7.26 4.39 1.89
CA PHE A 125 6.46 4.63 0.70
C PHE A 125 7.03 3.83 -0.47
N SER A 126 6.20 3.06 -1.15
CA SER A 126 6.61 2.35 -2.35
C SER A 126 5.62 2.50 -3.48
N ILE A 127 6.12 2.34 -4.72
CA ILE A 127 5.32 2.49 -5.93
C ILE A 127 5.52 1.29 -6.85
N ARG A 128 4.44 0.86 -7.50
CA ARG A 128 4.43 -0.18 -8.53
C ARG A 128 3.80 0.30 -9.81
N ARG A 129 4.38 -0.10 -10.94
CA ARG A 129 3.81 0.10 -12.28
C ARG A 129 3.03 -1.13 -12.71
N GLU A 130 2.00 -0.93 -13.53
CA GLU A 130 1.19 -2.01 -14.11
C GLU A 130 0.75 -3.05 -13.08
N PHE A 131 0.21 -2.54 -11.97
CA PHE A 131 -0.10 -3.36 -10.82
C PHE A 131 -1.42 -4.10 -11.00
N THR A 132 -1.42 -5.39 -10.65
CA THR A 132 -2.61 -6.24 -10.62
C THR A 132 -2.89 -6.70 -9.20
N PHE A 133 -4.16 -6.64 -8.78
CA PHE A 133 -4.58 -7.07 -7.43
C PHE A 133 -4.75 -8.57 -7.31
N GLU A 134 -5.00 -9.26 -8.41
CA GLU A 134 -5.37 -10.66 -8.43
C GLU A 134 -4.51 -11.46 -9.41
N GLN A 135 -4.22 -12.71 -9.06
CA GLN A 135 -3.60 -13.69 -9.95
C GLN A 135 -4.68 -14.40 -10.79
N LYS A 136 -5.41 -13.68 -11.62
CA LYS A 136 -6.37 -14.24 -12.58
C LYS A 136 -5.79 -14.24 -13.99
N LYS A 137 -6.44 -14.99 -14.90
CA LYS A 137 -6.06 -15.08 -16.31
C LYS A 137 -6.17 -13.73 -17.02
N ASP A 138 -7.11 -12.86 -16.58
CA ASP A 138 -7.34 -11.49 -17.06
C ASP A 138 -7.52 -10.56 -15.85
N PRO A 139 -6.43 -10.23 -15.14
CA PRO A 139 -6.53 -9.41 -13.95
C PRO A 139 -6.78 -7.93 -14.33
N TYR A 140 -7.62 -7.25 -13.57
CA TYR A 140 -7.69 -5.80 -13.64
C TYR A 140 -6.34 -5.19 -13.27
N ARG A 141 -5.79 -4.35 -14.16
CA ARG A 141 -4.49 -3.72 -14.01
C ARG A 141 -4.66 -2.22 -13.87
N VAL A 142 -3.98 -1.63 -12.90
CA VAL A 142 -3.84 -0.18 -12.76
C VAL A 142 -2.46 0.28 -13.21
N ASP A 143 -2.36 1.49 -13.75
CA ASP A 143 -1.09 2.01 -14.26
C ASP A 143 -0.03 2.17 -13.17
N LEU A 144 -0.45 2.73 -12.01
CA LEU A 144 0.40 2.91 -10.84
C LEU A 144 -0.37 2.59 -9.57
N ALA A 145 0.32 1.99 -8.59
CA ALA A 145 -0.18 1.80 -7.23
C ALA A 145 0.85 2.28 -6.22
N ILE A 146 0.41 3.06 -5.23
CA ILE A 146 1.24 3.57 -4.14
C ILE A 146 0.88 2.83 -2.86
N PHE A 147 1.91 2.43 -2.14
CA PHE A 147 1.81 1.70 -0.88
C PHE A 147 2.45 2.51 0.26
N LEU A 148 1.86 2.42 1.43
CA LEU A 148 2.42 2.88 2.70
C LEU A 148 2.64 1.67 3.61
N ASN A 149 3.90 1.41 3.98
CA ASN A 149 4.27 0.28 4.83
C ASN A 149 3.69 -1.06 4.33
N GLY A 150 3.70 -1.27 3.00
CA GLY A 150 3.16 -2.46 2.37
C GLY A 150 1.65 -2.49 2.15
N ILE A 151 0.90 -1.47 2.58
CA ILE A 151 -0.55 -1.36 2.43
C ILE A 151 -0.87 -0.47 1.22
N PRO A 152 -1.67 -0.92 0.23
CA PRO A 152 -2.03 -0.08 -0.91
C PRO A 152 -2.96 1.06 -0.47
N ILE A 153 -2.55 2.30 -0.77
CA ILE A 153 -3.28 3.50 -0.36
C ILE A 153 -3.81 4.33 -1.52
N VAL A 154 -3.14 4.29 -2.68
CA VAL A 154 -3.53 5.05 -3.88
C VAL A 154 -3.39 4.17 -5.11
N MET A 155 -4.39 4.25 -5.98
CA MET A 155 -4.39 3.63 -7.31
C MET A 155 -4.60 4.72 -8.35
N ILE A 156 -3.75 4.70 -9.38
CA ILE A 156 -3.76 5.69 -10.45
C ILE A 156 -4.01 4.98 -11.78
N GLU A 157 -5.02 5.42 -12.47
CA GLU A 157 -5.36 5.04 -13.84
C GLU A 157 -5.20 6.27 -14.72
N LEU A 158 -4.32 6.20 -15.69
CA LEU A 158 -4.04 7.28 -16.64
C LEU A 158 -4.96 7.15 -17.84
N LYS A 159 -5.55 8.24 -18.28
CA LYS A 159 -6.42 8.27 -19.47
C LYS A 159 -5.89 9.25 -20.49
N LYS A 160 -5.84 8.83 -21.76
CA LYS A 160 -5.55 9.73 -22.88
C LYS A 160 -6.66 10.76 -23.00
N GLN A 161 -6.29 12.02 -23.14
CA GLN A 161 -7.22 13.02 -23.65
C GLN A 161 -7.36 12.83 -25.16
N THR A 162 -8.38 12.10 -25.58
CA THR A 162 -8.83 12.13 -26.97
C THR A 162 -9.70 13.36 -27.17
N ALA A 163 -9.46 14.09 -28.25
CA ALA A 163 -10.21 15.32 -28.57
C ALA A 163 -11.73 15.06 -28.50
N GLY A 164 -12.40 15.67 -27.51
CA GLY A 164 -13.84 15.60 -27.30
C GLY A 164 -14.36 14.86 -26.07
N GLN A 165 -13.52 14.16 -25.31
CA GLN A 165 -13.96 13.46 -24.08
C GLN A 165 -13.38 14.10 -22.82
N LYS A 166 -14.25 14.45 -21.85
CA LYS A 166 -13.81 14.96 -20.54
C LYS A 166 -13.35 13.78 -19.67
N ALA A 167 -12.06 13.64 -19.46
CA ALA A 167 -11.42 12.57 -18.68
C ALA A 167 -12.05 12.29 -17.32
N SER A 168 -12.65 13.31 -16.67
CA SER A 168 -13.32 13.18 -15.37
C SER A 168 -14.59 12.34 -15.38
N PHE A 169 -15.29 12.23 -16.53
CA PHE A 169 -16.59 11.55 -16.60
C PHE A 169 -16.43 10.04 -16.80
N GLU A 170 -15.47 9.60 -17.60
CA GLU A 170 -15.25 8.18 -17.90
C GLU A 170 -14.55 7.43 -16.77
N GLY A 171 -13.59 8.04 -16.10
CA GLY A 171 -12.92 7.45 -14.94
C GLY A 171 -13.91 7.10 -13.83
N THR A 172 -14.84 8.01 -13.51
CA THR A 172 -15.86 7.79 -12.47
C THR A 172 -16.86 6.68 -12.85
N LYS A 173 -17.17 6.55 -14.15
CA LYS A 173 -18.08 5.53 -14.65
C LYS A 173 -17.49 4.13 -14.60
N GLN A 174 -16.22 3.99 -14.92
CA GLN A 174 -15.47 2.73 -14.89
C GLN A 174 -15.32 2.20 -13.47
N PHE A 175 -14.96 3.07 -12.50
CA PHE A 175 -14.90 2.70 -11.08
C PHE A 175 -16.24 2.25 -10.49
N ARG A 176 -17.37 2.78 -10.99
CA ARG A 176 -18.71 2.36 -10.54
C ARG A 176 -19.19 1.05 -11.14
N MET A 177 -18.76 0.72 -12.36
CA MET A 177 -19.19 -0.52 -13.06
C MET A 177 -18.44 -1.78 -12.61
N THR A 178 -17.25 -1.65 -12.02
CA THR A 178 -16.45 -2.79 -11.54
C THR A 178 -16.77 -3.19 -10.09
N ARG A 179 -17.74 -2.54 -9.44
CA ARG A 179 -18.09 -2.75 -8.03
C ARG A 179 -19.43 -3.51 -7.81
N ASN A 180 -20.01 -4.09 -8.88
CA ASN A 180 -21.18 -4.95 -8.77
C ASN A 180 -20.86 -6.40 -9.14
#